data_0611a7329616d729e0b88481f36980e6
#
_entry.id   0611a7329616d729e0b88481f36980e6
#
_cell.length_a   1.000
_cell.length_b   1.000
_cell.length_c   1.000
_cell.angle_alpha   90.00
_cell.angle_beta   90.00
_cell.angle_gamma   90.00
#
_symmetry.space_group_name_H-M   'P 1'
#
loop_
_entity.id
_entity.type
_entity.pdbx_description
1 polymer ?
#
loop_
_entity_poly.entity_id
_entity_poly.type
_entity_poly.pdbx_seq_one_letter_code
_entity_poly.pdbx_strand_id
1 'polypeptide(L)'
;MRKVSGQKMANNNFKVFNEAKNNIMSDSEYNLHSQRRSGVTSGIASSALHNKLYRQTSLVAKAVADFVASQGLDATDNDDRLFSAN
;
A
#
# COMPACT_ATOMS: atom_id res chain seq x y z
N MET A 1 18.15 8.42 6.02
CA MET A 1 18.92 8.18 4.78
C MET A 1 19.28 9.48 4.10
N ARG A 2 20.49 9.60 3.74
CA ARG A 2 21.01 10.81 3.13
C ARG A 2 21.04 10.66 1.60
N LYS A 3 20.75 11.73 0.89
CA LYS A 3 20.84 11.76 -0.55
C LYS A 3 22.10 12.51 -0.98
N VAL A 4 22.83 11.93 -1.89
CA VAL A 4 24.01 12.55 -2.47
C VAL A 4 23.59 13.44 -3.63
N SER A 5 24.12 14.66 -3.66
CA SER A 5 23.83 15.61 -4.73
C SER A 5 24.19 15.01 -6.08
N GLY A 6 23.30 15.13 -7.04
CA GLY A 6 23.49 14.59 -8.39
C GLY A 6 23.22 13.09 -8.52
N GLN A 7 22.99 12.41 -7.43
CA GLN A 7 22.72 10.97 -7.48
C GLN A 7 21.24 10.74 -7.83
N LYS A 8 21.01 9.83 -8.75
CA LYS A 8 19.67 9.47 -9.15
C LYS A 8 19.01 8.65 -8.06
N MET A 9 17.76 8.97 -7.72
CA MET A 9 16.97 8.19 -6.79
C MET A 9 16.52 6.88 -7.42
N ALA A 10 16.47 5.84 -6.63
CA ALA A 10 15.87 4.58 -7.06
C ALA A 10 14.38 4.76 -7.28
N ASN A 11 13.81 3.98 -8.18
CA ASN A 11 12.41 4.05 -8.51
C ASN A 11 11.55 3.41 -7.43
N ASN A 12 10.40 4.03 -7.17
CA ASN A 12 9.40 3.45 -6.30
C ASN A 12 8.04 3.66 -6.97
N ASN A 13 7.48 2.57 -7.49
CA ASN A 13 6.20 2.61 -8.21
C ASN A 13 4.99 2.33 -7.32
N PHE A 14 5.22 2.05 -6.06
CA PHE A 14 4.12 1.77 -5.14
C PHE A 14 3.47 3.07 -4.68
N LYS A 15 2.16 3.07 -4.64
CA LYS A 15 1.37 4.25 -4.26
C LYS A 15 0.30 3.84 -3.27
N VAL A 16 -0.08 4.78 -2.42
CA VAL A 16 -1.17 4.57 -1.48
C VAL A 16 -2.50 4.58 -2.25
N PHE A 17 -3.33 3.60 -2.00
CA PHE A 17 -4.67 3.56 -2.56
C PHE A 17 -5.57 4.49 -1.75
N ASN A 18 -6.42 5.26 -2.43
CA ASN A 18 -7.37 6.18 -1.81
C ASN A 18 -6.68 7.23 -0.93
N GLU A 19 -5.76 7.96 -1.51
CA GLU A 19 -5.03 9.02 -0.81
C GLU A 19 -5.98 10.07 -0.22
N ALA A 20 -7.09 10.31 -0.89
CA ALA A 20 -8.07 11.32 -0.46
C ALA A 20 -8.91 10.89 0.74
N LYS A 21 -8.85 9.61 1.11
CA LYS A 21 -9.60 9.05 2.24
C LYS A 21 -11.11 9.20 2.07
N ASN A 22 -11.59 9.06 0.84
CA ASN A 22 -13.02 9.15 0.54
C ASN A 22 -13.68 7.79 0.78
N ASN A 23 -14.94 7.81 1.24
CA ASN A 23 -15.75 6.61 1.38
C ASN A 23 -14.97 5.48 2.05
N ILE A 24 -14.43 5.77 3.22
CA ILE A 24 -13.60 4.83 3.94
C ILE A 24 -14.20 4.57 5.32
N MET A 25 -14.20 3.30 5.71
CA MET A 25 -14.73 2.88 6.99
C MET A 25 -13.83 3.35 8.13
N SER A 26 -14.40 3.69 9.27
CA SER A 26 -13.62 4.07 10.45
C SER A 26 -12.86 2.88 11.02
N ASP A 27 -11.86 3.14 11.83
CA ASP A 27 -11.08 2.08 12.48
C ASP A 27 -11.96 1.19 13.34
N SER A 28 -12.88 1.78 14.11
CA SER A 28 -13.75 0.99 14.97
C SER A 28 -14.74 0.16 14.18
N GLU A 29 -15.31 0.70 13.11
CA GLU A 29 -16.21 -0.05 12.24
C GLU A 29 -15.47 -1.20 11.57
N TYR A 30 -14.26 -0.95 11.10
CA TYR A 30 -13.46 -1.98 10.44
C TYR A 30 -13.11 -3.10 11.42
N ASN A 31 -12.71 -2.72 12.63
CA ASN A 31 -12.36 -3.71 13.65
C ASN A 31 -13.51 -4.67 13.96
N LEU A 32 -14.74 -4.17 13.94
CA LEU A 32 -15.92 -4.96 14.28
C LEU A 32 -16.62 -5.58 13.08
N HIS A 33 -16.19 -5.28 11.87
CA HIS A 33 -16.89 -5.72 10.67
C HIS A 33 -16.76 -7.22 10.46
N SER A 34 -17.88 -7.89 10.20
CA SER A 34 -17.90 -9.34 10.05
C SER A 34 -17.03 -9.83 8.89
N GLN A 35 -17.03 -9.12 7.77
CA GLN A 35 -16.22 -9.53 6.62
C GLN A 35 -14.74 -9.35 6.85
N ARG A 36 -14.32 -8.36 7.64
CA ARG A 36 -12.92 -8.25 8.03
C ARG A 36 -12.51 -9.46 8.88
N ARG A 37 -13.40 -9.90 9.75
CA ARG A 37 -13.11 -10.99 10.70
C ARG A 37 -13.22 -12.37 10.06
N SER A 38 -14.14 -12.55 9.13
CA SER A 38 -14.48 -13.87 8.59
C SER A 38 -14.33 -14.01 7.08
N GLY A 39 -13.99 -12.93 6.40
CA GLY A 39 -13.82 -12.93 4.94
C GLY A 39 -15.05 -12.43 4.21
N VAL A 40 -14.87 -12.16 2.93
CA VAL A 40 -15.92 -11.65 2.05
C VAL A 40 -16.74 -12.83 1.53
N THR A 41 -18.06 -12.66 1.55
CA THR A 41 -18.99 -13.65 1.01
C THR A 41 -19.77 -13.04 -0.14
N SER A 42 -20.52 -13.87 -0.86
CA SER A 42 -21.37 -13.40 -1.96
C SER A 42 -22.40 -12.40 -1.45
N GLY A 43 -22.66 -11.38 -2.23
CA GLY A 43 -23.63 -10.36 -1.89
C GLY A 43 -23.19 -8.98 -2.36
N ILE A 44 -23.83 -7.96 -1.80
CA ILE A 44 -23.51 -6.57 -2.14
C ILE A 44 -22.14 -6.21 -1.56
N ALA A 45 -21.24 -5.73 -2.42
CA ALA A 45 -19.92 -5.33 -1.96
C ALA A 45 -20.00 -4.04 -1.14
N SER A 46 -19.22 -3.99 -0.05
CA SER A 46 -19.09 -2.77 0.74
C SER A 46 -17.86 -2.00 0.26
N SER A 47 -18.10 -0.92 -0.46
CA SER A 47 -16.99 -0.11 -1.00
C SER A 47 -16.17 0.53 0.13
N ALA A 48 -16.84 0.95 1.21
CA ALA A 48 -16.12 1.54 2.35
C ALA A 48 -15.19 0.55 3.03
N LEU A 49 -15.62 -0.72 3.15
CA LEU A 49 -14.79 -1.78 3.69
C LEU A 49 -13.59 -2.05 2.80
N HIS A 50 -13.83 -2.17 1.50
CA HIS A 50 -12.76 -2.46 0.55
C HIS A 50 -11.77 -1.30 0.46
N ASN A 51 -12.25 -0.07 0.47
CA ASN A 51 -11.37 1.10 0.48
C ASN A 51 -10.50 1.13 1.74
N LYS A 52 -11.04 0.75 2.89
CA LYS A 52 -10.28 0.67 4.13
C LYS A 52 -9.16 -0.36 4.01
N LEU A 53 -9.49 -1.56 3.54
CA LEU A 53 -8.51 -2.63 3.37
C LEU A 53 -7.42 -2.22 2.38
N TYR A 54 -7.80 -1.71 1.22
CA TYR A 54 -6.83 -1.34 0.18
C TYR A 54 -5.92 -0.22 0.64
N ARG A 55 -6.47 0.75 1.38
CA ARG A 55 -5.64 1.82 1.89
C ARG A 55 -4.62 1.31 2.91
N GLN A 56 -5.04 0.46 3.84
CA GLN A 56 -4.12 -0.08 4.85
C GLN A 56 -3.01 -0.90 4.21
N THR A 57 -3.36 -1.80 3.30
CA THR A 57 -2.36 -2.66 2.68
C THR A 57 -1.43 -1.89 1.75
N SER A 58 -1.96 -0.94 0.98
CA SER A 58 -1.12 -0.14 0.09
C SER A 58 -0.22 0.83 0.86
N LEU A 59 -0.69 1.34 2.00
CA LEU A 59 0.13 2.22 2.84
C LEU A 59 1.35 1.47 3.37
N VAL A 60 1.16 0.24 3.86
CA VAL A 60 2.26 -0.59 4.34
C VAL A 60 3.18 -0.95 3.18
N ALA A 61 2.61 -1.32 2.03
CA ALA A 61 3.41 -1.66 0.85
C ALA A 61 4.27 -0.47 0.43
N LYS A 62 3.69 0.72 0.42
CA LYS A 62 4.45 1.93 0.06
C LYS A 62 5.55 2.21 1.06
N ALA A 63 5.30 2.04 2.35
CA ALA A 63 6.33 2.27 3.38
C ALA A 63 7.51 1.34 3.20
N VAL A 64 7.26 0.06 2.92
CA VAL A 64 8.31 -0.92 2.64
C VAL A 64 9.06 -0.54 1.36
N ALA A 65 8.32 -0.16 0.32
CA ALA A 65 8.91 0.25 -0.95
C ALA A 65 9.77 1.51 -0.80
N ASP A 66 9.35 2.46 0.03
CA ASP A 66 10.16 3.65 0.33
C ASP A 66 11.48 3.25 0.98
N PHE A 67 11.45 2.31 1.90
CA PHE A 67 12.67 1.81 2.53
C PHE A 67 13.59 1.15 1.49
N VAL A 68 13.03 0.29 0.63
CA VAL A 68 13.79 -0.37 -0.43
C VAL A 68 14.44 0.66 -1.35
N ALA A 69 13.68 1.67 -1.77
CA ALA A 69 14.20 2.71 -2.65
C ALA A 69 15.30 3.54 -1.96
N SER A 70 15.19 3.74 -0.65
CA SER A 70 16.22 4.47 0.11
C SER A 70 17.55 3.73 0.15
N GLN A 71 17.54 2.41 -0.12
CA GLN A 71 18.75 1.60 -0.20
C GLN A 71 19.33 1.54 -1.61
N GLY A 72 18.78 2.33 -2.55
CA GLY A 72 19.28 2.37 -3.92
C GLY A 72 18.74 1.27 -4.83
N LEU A 73 17.69 0.58 -4.40
CA LEU A 73 17.09 -0.50 -5.17
C LEU A 73 15.72 -0.05 -5.69
N ASP A 74 15.33 -0.54 -6.86
CA ASP A 74 14.03 -0.23 -7.42
C ASP A 74 12.94 -1.03 -6.72
N ALA A 75 11.86 -0.36 -6.31
CA ALA A 75 10.69 -0.99 -5.72
C ALA A 75 9.58 -0.97 -6.76
N THR A 76 9.36 -2.11 -7.42
CA THR A 76 8.35 -2.24 -8.46
C THR A 76 7.71 -3.62 -8.38
N ASP A 77 6.57 -3.74 -9.05
CA ASP A 77 5.89 -5.03 -9.20
C ASP A 77 6.09 -5.63 -10.59
N ASN A 78 7.11 -5.18 -11.31
CA ASN A 78 7.36 -5.63 -12.69
C ASN A 78 7.91 -7.06 -12.77
N ASP A 79 8.35 -7.60 -11.65
CA ASP A 79 8.88 -8.97 -11.63
C ASP A 79 8.49 -9.60 -10.30
N ASP A 80 8.81 -10.86 -10.11
CA ASP A 80 8.39 -11.62 -8.92
C ASP A 80 9.07 -11.16 -7.63
N ARG A 81 10.15 -10.40 -7.73
CA ARG A 81 10.82 -9.83 -6.57
C ARG A 81 10.25 -8.46 -6.28
N LEU A 82 10.17 -8.13 -5.00
CA LEU A 82 9.69 -6.82 -4.60
C LEU A 82 10.58 -5.71 -5.15
N PHE A 83 11.88 -5.97 -5.27
CA PHE A 83 12.84 -4.95 -5.69
C PHE A 83 13.90 -5.56 -6.57
N SER A 84 14.59 -4.71 -7.31
CA SER A 84 15.72 -5.12 -8.15
C SER A 84 16.82 -4.06 -8.06
N ALA A 85 18.04 -4.47 -8.43
CA ALA A 85 19.17 -3.54 -8.45
C ALA A 85 19.03 -2.54 -9.59
N ASN A 86 19.45 -1.32 -9.34
CA ASN A 86 19.48 -0.26 -10.35
C ASN A 86 20.55 -0.53 -11.39
#